data_9bbf2df14ba2c3da9c544abe9129a370
#
_entry.id   9bbf2df14ba2c3da9c544abe9129a370
#
_cell.length_a   1.000
_cell.length_b   1.000
_cell.length_c   1.000
_cell.angle_alpha   90.00
_cell.angle_beta   90.00
_cell.angle_gamma   90.00
#
_symmetry.space_group_name_H-M   'P 1'
#
loop_
_entity.id
_entity.type
_entity.pdbx_description
1 polymer ?
#
loop_
_entity_poly.entity_id
_entity_poly.type
_entity_poly.pdbx_seq_one_letter_code
_entity_poly.pdbx_strand_id
1 'polypeptide(L)'
;AGADSGNAITIGTTDKITSLDPAGSYDNGSYAVQIQVFPFLYAQDYNTSELSPDIAADDGTWNDDGTEFTVKLKDGLKFANGNDLTASDVKFSYDRIKKINDPNGPSSLLANVESVTAKDDTTVVFKDSVPFDVTLKQVMSSPAGPIVDEDTFDADKLTDADTIVSKKAFAGPYTLTAFKINESAAYAKNDSYKGLTPAKNSAVQVKYFADASNLKMAVQQGQIDVANRSLSPTDIEDLSKDSKVKVVKGPGGEERFIAFNFKIQPYGESQPDADANKAKAVRQAVANLIDREELSTKVYKGTYTPMYSFIPDGLAGHDDTLKSAYGDGNGKPSTEKAKKVLADAGVTTPVDLKLQYNNDHYGSVSADEYAALKSQLEAGGLFKVDMQSTEWTQYNKDRVVTDDSDGVYPVYQLGWFPDYSDPDNYLSPFFRDGNFVNNGYSNKEVNDLIVKQAGEKDESARGD
;
A
#
# COMPACT_ATOMS: atom_id res chain seq x y z
N ALA A 1 -40.05 -7.80 6.01
CA ALA A 1 -40.01 -7.41 4.61
C ALA A 1 -38.71 -7.90 4.04
N GLY A 2 -38.75 -8.94 3.24
CA GLY A 2 -37.57 -9.53 2.64
C GLY A 2 -36.86 -8.52 1.75
N ALA A 3 -35.60 -8.23 2.06
CA ALA A 3 -34.73 -7.59 1.10
C ALA A 3 -34.74 -8.45 -0.18
N ASP A 4 -34.80 -7.81 -1.31
CA ASP A 4 -34.74 -8.45 -2.62
C ASP A 4 -33.46 -9.29 -2.69
N SER A 5 -33.59 -10.56 -2.34
CA SER A 5 -32.44 -11.50 -2.21
C SER A 5 -31.74 -11.76 -3.54
N GLY A 6 -32.32 -11.29 -4.65
CA GLY A 6 -31.77 -11.47 -6.00
C GLY A 6 -30.60 -10.54 -6.34
N ASN A 7 -30.32 -9.51 -5.53
CA ASN A 7 -29.29 -8.50 -5.82
C ASN A 7 -28.29 -8.28 -4.68
N ALA A 8 -28.31 -9.15 -3.67
CA ALA A 8 -27.36 -9.14 -2.57
C ALA A 8 -26.13 -10.00 -2.91
N ILE A 9 -24.96 -9.50 -2.56
CA ILE A 9 -23.67 -10.17 -2.77
C ILE A 9 -23.06 -10.50 -1.42
N THR A 10 -22.57 -11.73 -1.24
CA THR A 10 -21.83 -12.16 -0.06
C THR A 10 -20.34 -12.26 -0.38
N ILE A 11 -19.54 -11.50 0.34
CA ILE A 11 -18.08 -11.48 0.22
C ILE A 11 -17.47 -12.12 1.47
N GLY A 12 -16.51 -13.01 1.27
CA GLY A 12 -15.68 -13.53 2.35
C GLY A 12 -14.26 -12.95 2.25
N THR A 13 -13.67 -12.62 3.38
CA THR A 13 -12.32 -12.08 3.44
C THR A 13 -11.59 -12.54 4.70
N THR A 14 -10.27 -12.64 4.62
CA THR A 14 -9.40 -12.83 5.78
C THR A 14 -8.84 -11.52 6.33
N ASP A 15 -9.20 -10.38 5.74
CA ASP A 15 -8.82 -9.07 6.27
C ASP A 15 -9.33 -8.87 7.69
N LYS A 16 -8.65 -8.01 8.42
CA LYS A 16 -9.05 -7.59 9.75
C LYS A 16 -9.30 -6.08 9.79
N ILE A 17 -10.29 -5.69 10.58
CA ILE A 17 -10.62 -4.29 10.82
C ILE A 17 -10.04 -3.90 12.18
N THR A 18 -9.33 -2.76 12.24
CA THR A 18 -8.84 -2.22 13.50
C THR A 18 -9.76 -1.14 14.06
N SER A 19 -10.37 -0.33 13.19
CA SER A 19 -11.32 0.72 13.59
C SER A 19 -12.26 1.07 12.44
N LEU A 20 -13.54 1.28 12.74
CA LEU A 20 -14.47 1.89 11.78
C LEU A 20 -14.27 3.41 11.68
N ASP A 21 -13.78 4.03 12.75
CA ASP A 21 -13.45 5.45 12.75
C ASP A 21 -12.16 5.71 11.95
N PRO A 22 -12.22 6.53 10.89
CA PRO A 22 -11.06 6.77 10.04
C PRO A 22 -9.86 7.40 10.76
N ALA A 23 -10.08 8.12 11.87
CA ALA A 23 -8.97 8.70 12.62
C ALA A 23 -8.15 7.68 13.41
N GLY A 24 -8.68 6.46 13.58
CA GLY A 24 -8.05 5.39 14.38
C GLY A 24 -7.51 4.22 13.59
N SER A 25 -7.45 4.30 12.27
CA SER A 25 -7.02 3.19 11.44
C SER A 25 -6.08 3.61 10.30
N TYR A 26 -5.11 2.73 10.03
CA TYR A 26 -4.19 2.86 8.90
C TYR A 26 -3.84 1.46 8.40
N ASP A 27 -4.87 0.72 8.00
CA ASP A 27 -4.77 -0.65 7.52
C ASP A 27 -5.79 -0.92 6.41
N ASN A 28 -5.49 -1.91 5.58
CA ASN A 28 -6.30 -2.23 4.40
C ASN A 28 -7.70 -2.73 4.76
N GLY A 29 -7.83 -3.54 5.82
CA GLY A 29 -9.12 -4.09 6.22
C GLY A 29 -10.11 -3.03 6.66
N SER A 30 -9.67 -2.08 7.47
CA SER A 30 -10.48 -0.92 7.89
C SER A 30 -10.80 0.00 6.71
N TYR A 31 -9.80 0.28 5.87
CA TYR A 31 -9.97 1.13 4.69
C TYR A 31 -10.97 0.54 3.69
N ALA A 32 -10.96 -0.78 3.49
CA ALA A 32 -11.92 -1.46 2.61
C ALA A 32 -13.37 -1.25 3.01
N VAL A 33 -13.66 -1.12 4.31
CA VAL A 33 -14.99 -0.74 4.80
C VAL A 33 -15.24 0.75 4.60
N GLN A 34 -14.27 1.58 4.96
CA GLN A 34 -14.41 3.04 4.95
C GLN A 34 -14.66 3.61 3.56
N ILE A 35 -14.03 3.07 2.52
CA ILE A 35 -14.26 3.52 1.13
C ILE A 35 -15.68 3.24 0.64
N GLN A 36 -16.40 2.33 1.27
CA GLN A 36 -17.78 2.01 0.90
C GLN A 36 -18.81 2.89 1.60
N VAL A 37 -18.50 3.40 2.79
CA VAL A 37 -19.49 4.07 3.63
C VAL A 37 -19.22 5.56 3.89
N PHE A 38 -18.00 6.03 3.65
CA PHE A 38 -17.66 7.44 3.74
C PHE A 38 -17.38 8.02 2.36
N PRO A 39 -17.69 9.30 2.13
CA PRO A 39 -17.31 9.98 0.91
C PRO A 39 -15.88 10.52 1.01
N PHE A 40 -15.32 10.83 -0.16
CA PHE A 40 -14.01 11.47 -0.32
C PHE A 40 -14.19 12.74 -1.16
N LEU A 41 -13.27 13.67 -1.08
CA LEU A 41 -13.26 14.78 -2.03
C LEU A 41 -12.97 14.28 -3.44
N TYR A 42 -11.95 13.45 -3.57
CA TYR A 42 -11.56 12.80 -4.81
C TYR A 42 -11.40 11.31 -4.56
N ALA A 43 -11.74 10.52 -5.54
CA ALA A 43 -11.63 9.06 -5.47
C ALA A 43 -11.01 8.52 -6.76
N GLN A 44 -10.44 7.33 -6.66
CA GLN A 44 -9.92 6.63 -7.83
C GLN A 44 -11.07 6.01 -8.62
N ASP A 45 -11.07 6.25 -9.94
CA ASP A 45 -11.92 5.49 -10.85
C ASP A 45 -11.39 4.06 -10.93
N TYR A 46 -12.26 3.07 -10.68
CA TYR A 46 -11.86 1.66 -10.70
C TYR A 46 -11.44 1.14 -12.07
N ASN A 47 -11.77 1.85 -13.15
CA ASN A 47 -11.39 1.49 -14.50
C ASN A 47 -10.06 2.13 -14.95
N THR A 48 -9.59 3.13 -14.21
CA THR A 48 -8.34 3.85 -14.47
C THR A 48 -7.58 4.07 -13.17
N SER A 49 -6.34 4.52 -13.23
CA SER A 49 -5.58 4.94 -12.05
C SER A 49 -5.77 6.42 -11.73
N GLU A 50 -6.61 7.12 -12.48
CA GLU A 50 -6.82 8.56 -12.33
C GLU A 50 -7.77 8.87 -11.17
N LEU A 51 -7.49 9.99 -10.49
CA LEU A 51 -8.37 10.54 -9.48
C LEU A 51 -9.41 11.45 -10.14
N SER A 52 -10.65 11.29 -9.72
CA SER A 52 -11.78 12.07 -10.20
C SER A 52 -12.58 12.63 -9.02
N PRO A 53 -13.34 13.73 -9.21
CA PRO A 53 -14.18 14.26 -8.16
C PRO A 53 -15.19 13.22 -7.65
N ASP A 54 -15.23 13.03 -6.33
CA ASP A 54 -16.25 12.25 -5.65
C ASP A 54 -17.36 13.20 -5.17
N ILE A 55 -17.18 13.86 -4.02
CA ILE A 55 -18.09 14.92 -3.60
C ILE A 55 -17.62 16.32 -3.98
N ALA A 56 -16.40 16.47 -4.46
CA ALA A 56 -15.95 17.70 -5.10
C ALA A 56 -16.71 17.93 -6.41
N ALA A 57 -16.99 19.18 -6.73
CA ALA A 57 -17.68 19.56 -7.96
C ALA A 57 -16.75 19.65 -9.17
N ASP A 58 -15.46 19.84 -8.94
CA ASP A 58 -14.43 20.01 -9.98
C ASP A 58 -13.06 19.47 -9.50
N ASP A 59 -12.03 19.64 -10.33
CA ASP A 59 -10.67 19.12 -10.04
C ASP A 59 -9.90 19.97 -9.03
N GLY A 60 -10.47 21.06 -8.52
CA GLY A 60 -9.78 21.97 -7.63
C GLY A 60 -8.81 22.90 -8.35
N THR A 61 -8.36 23.92 -7.64
CA THR A 61 -7.50 24.97 -8.22
C THR A 61 -6.44 25.42 -7.23
N TRP A 62 -5.18 25.42 -7.66
CA TRP A 62 -4.10 26.07 -6.92
C TRP A 62 -4.13 27.58 -7.13
N ASN A 63 -3.75 28.34 -6.09
CA ASN A 63 -3.46 29.75 -6.26
C ASN A 63 -2.13 29.95 -7.01
N ASP A 64 -1.76 31.19 -7.30
CA ASP A 64 -0.61 31.49 -8.19
C ASP A 64 0.73 30.94 -7.71
N ASP A 65 0.97 30.91 -6.39
CA ASP A 65 2.20 30.39 -5.81
C ASP A 65 2.13 28.91 -5.39
N GLY A 66 0.98 28.27 -5.61
CA GLY A 66 0.79 26.85 -5.30
C GLY A 66 0.72 26.50 -3.81
N THR A 67 0.47 27.48 -2.95
CA THR A 67 0.41 27.28 -1.49
C THR A 67 -0.99 26.96 -0.99
N GLU A 68 -2.02 27.28 -1.76
CA GLU A 68 -3.42 27.07 -1.40
C GLU A 68 -4.15 26.34 -2.51
N PHE A 69 -4.87 25.29 -2.14
CA PHE A 69 -5.70 24.47 -3.03
C PHE A 69 -7.16 24.62 -2.64
N THR A 70 -7.97 25.14 -3.57
CA THR A 70 -9.40 25.36 -3.36
C THR A 70 -10.23 24.26 -3.98
N VAL A 71 -11.11 23.67 -3.19
CA VAL A 71 -12.06 22.63 -3.59
C VAL A 71 -13.48 23.13 -3.44
N LYS A 72 -14.26 23.02 -4.50
CA LYS A 72 -15.71 23.27 -4.48
C LYS A 72 -16.44 21.96 -4.24
N LEU A 73 -17.42 21.94 -3.35
CA LEU A 73 -18.28 20.79 -3.11
C LEU A 73 -19.50 20.85 -4.03
N LYS A 74 -20.05 19.68 -4.36
CA LYS A 74 -21.36 19.56 -4.99
C LYS A 74 -22.45 20.15 -4.09
N ASP A 75 -23.53 20.62 -4.70
CA ASP A 75 -24.67 21.16 -3.94
C ASP A 75 -25.54 20.05 -3.35
N GLY A 76 -26.18 20.34 -2.22
CA GLY A 76 -27.21 19.49 -1.61
C GLY A 76 -26.70 18.15 -1.10
N LEU A 77 -25.44 18.05 -0.69
CA LEU A 77 -24.87 16.85 -0.11
C LEU A 77 -25.48 16.55 1.27
N LYS A 78 -25.79 15.28 1.52
CA LYS A 78 -26.36 14.82 2.78
C LYS A 78 -25.71 13.52 3.25
N PHE A 79 -25.58 13.39 4.56
CA PHE A 79 -25.37 12.09 5.20
C PHE A 79 -26.67 11.28 5.19
N ALA A 80 -26.56 9.96 5.34
CA ALA A 80 -27.71 9.05 5.37
C ALA A 80 -28.70 9.34 6.51
N ASN A 81 -28.24 10.00 7.58
CA ASN A 81 -29.07 10.43 8.69
C ASN A 81 -29.86 11.74 8.40
N GLY A 82 -29.67 12.32 7.22
CA GLY A 82 -30.33 13.56 6.81
C GLY A 82 -29.57 14.84 7.14
N ASN A 83 -28.48 14.76 7.89
CA ASN A 83 -27.64 15.93 8.16
C ASN A 83 -26.99 16.45 6.87
N ASP A 84 -26.92 17.76 6.73
CA ASP A 84 -26.21 18.38 5.61
C ASP A 84 -24.70 18.08 5.70
N LEU A 85 -24.10 17.76 4.57
CA LEU A 85 -22.65 17.64 4.42
C LEU A 85 -22.14 18.93 3.79
N THR A 86 -21.33 19.68 4.55
CA THR A 86 -20.81 20.98 4.13
C THR A 86 -19.30 21.03 4.26
N ALA A 87 -18.71 22.14 3.82
CA ALA A 87 -17.28 22.41 3.98
C ALA A 87 -16.81 22.33 5.45
N SER A 88 -17.71 22.60 6.40
CA SER A 88 -17.44 22.45 7.83
C SER A 88 -17.11 21.01 8.22
N ASP A 89 -17.83 20.02 7.67
CA ASP A 89 -17.56 18.60 7.89
C ASP A 89 -16.19 18.20 7.32
N VAL A 90 -15.84 18.75 6.17
CA VAL A 90 -14.53 18.50 5.53
C VAL A 90 -13.40 19.02 6.43
N LYS A 91 -13.47 20.27 6.85
CA LYS A 91 -12.51 20.86 7.80
C LYS A 91 -12.42 20.03 9.08
N PHE A 92 -13.55 19.72 9.67
CA PHE A 92 -13.64 18.88 10.87
C PHE A 92 -12.91 17.56 10.71
N SER A 93 -13.13 16.87 9.59
CA SER A 93 -12.56 15.56 9.33
C SER A 93 -11.03 15.57 9.29
N TYR A 94 -10.42 16.52 8.58
CA TYR A 94 -8.97 16.63 8.49
C TYR A 94 -8.34 17.15 9.78
N ASP A 95 -8.90 18.19 10.37
CA ASP A 95 -8.42 18.74 11.65
C ASP A 95 -8.48 17.69 12.75
N ARG A 96 -9.52 16.87 12.76
CA ARG A 96 -9.73 15.80 13.73
C ARG A 96 -8.62 14.75 13.69
N ILE A 97 -8.24 14.29 12.50
CA ILE A 97 -7.16 13.30 12.32
C ILE A 97 -5.86 13.83 12.91
N LYS A 98 -5.52 15.08 12.63
CA LYS A 98 -4.30 15.71 13.15
C LYS A 98 -4.36 15.92 14.67
N LYS A 99 -5.51 16.32 15.18
CA LYS A 99 -5.72 16.58 16.61
C LYS A 99 -5.65 15.30 17.44
N ILE A 100 -6.36 14.26 17.03
CA ILE A 100 -6.35 12.95 17.70
C ILE A 100 -4.95 12.34 17.62
N ASN A 101 -4.34 12.40 16.45
CA ASN A 101 -3.00 11.87 16.19
C ASN A 101 -2.81 10.46 16.77
N ASP A 102 -3.76 9.56 16.46
CA ASP A 102 -3.75 8.20 16.96
C ASP A 102 -2.52 7.44 16.43
N PRO A 103 -1.79 6.69 17.28
CA PRO A 103 -0.61 5.95 16.83
C PRO A 103 -0.93 4.91 15.75
N ASN A 104 -2.18 4.42 15.68
CA ASN A 104 -2.65 3.50 14.64
C ASN A 104 -3.40 4.21 13.52
N GLY A 105 -3.47 5.51 13.55
CA GLY A 105 -4.20 6.34 12.59
C GLY A 105 -3.35 6.88 11.45
N PRO A 106 -3.97 7.62 10.52
CA PRO A 106 -3.34 8.06 9.28
C PRO A 106 -2.77 9.48 9.33
N SER A 107 -2.56 10.06 10.52
CA SER A 107 -2.21 11.49 10.64
C SER A 107 -0.91 11.86 9.91
N SER A 108 0.04 10.92 9.79
CA SER A 108 1.31 11.15 9.08
C SER A 108 1.11 11.49 7.60
N LEU A 109 0.02 11.03 6.99
CA LEU A 109 -0.29 11.35 5.58
C LEU A 109 -0.65 12.83 5.39
N LEU A 110 -1.03 13.53 6.46
CA LEU A 110 -1.38 14.95 6.44
C LEU A 110 -0.21 15.88 6.77
N ALA A 111 1.02 15.37 6.77
CA ALA A 111 2.21 16.16 7.18
C ALA A 111 2.40 17.44 6.37
N ASN A 112 2.05 17.44 5.08
CA ASN A 112 2.18 18.62 4.21
C ASN A 112 1.00 19.60 4.35
N VAL A 113 -0.12 19.18 4.93
CA VAL A 113 -1.31 20.03 5.09
C VAL A 113 -1.15 20.88 6.34
N GLU A 114 -0.96 22.18 6.16
CA GLU A 114 -0.81 23.15 7.28
C GLU A 114 -2.15 23.51 7.89
N SER A 115 -3.18 23.74 7.06
CA SER A 115 -4.51 24.10 7.52
C SER A 115 -5.59 23.78 6.49
N VAL A 116 -6.81 23.60 6.99
CA VAL A 116 -8.02 23.43 6.18
C VAL A 116 -9.03 24.49 6.64
N THR A 117 -9.55 25.27 5.69
CA THR A 117 -10.51 26.35 5.97
C THR A 117 -11.81 26.11 5.23
N ALA A 118 -12.92 26.13 5.95
CA ALA A 118 -14.27 26.19 5.36
C ALA A 118 -14.59 27.65 5.07
N LYS A 119 -14.42 28.09 3.84
CA LYS A 119 -14.62 29.47 3.44
C LYS A 119 -16.10 29.84 3.39
N ASP A 120 -16.92 28.90 2.93
CA ASP A 120 -18.37 28.91 2.98
C ASP A 120 -18.87 27.46 2.98
N ASP A 121 -20.18 27.23 2.89
CA ASP A 121 -20.74 25.87 2.99
C ASP A 121 -20.27 24.91 1.91
N THR A 122 -19.80 25.42 0.78
CA THR A 122 -19.39 24.60 -0.38
C THR A 122 -17.95 24.85 -0.85
N THR A 123 -17.16 25.64 -0.10
CA THR A 123 -15.78 25.96 -0.49
C THR A 123 -14.82 25.62 0.62
N VAL A 124 -13.84 24.77 0.31
CA VAL A 124 -12.78 24.34 1.21
C VAL A 124 -11.43 24.79 0.65
N VAL A 125 -10.57 25.36 1.49
CA VAL A 125 -9.23 25.78 1.11
C VAL A 125 -8.19 25.02 1.96
N PHE A 126 -7.31 24.31 1.28
CA PHE A 126 -6.17 23.60 1.89
C PHE A 126 -4.90 24.43 1.74
N LYS A 127 -4.25 24.75 2.84
CA LYS A 127 -2.91 25.34 2.82
C LYS A 127 -1.88 24.22 2.92
N ASP A 128 -0.98 24.16 1.94
CA ASP A 128 0.03 23.10 1.82
C ASP A 128 1.43 23.70 1.92
N SER A 129 2.30 23.03 2.68
CA SER A 129 3.69 23.44 2.87
C SER A 129 4.58 23.23 1.64
N VAL A 130 4.14 22.37 0.72
CA VAL A 130 4.85 22.07 -0.53
C VAL A 130 4.12 22.75 -1.68
N PRO A 131 4.74 23.72 -2.38
CA PRO A 131 4.10 24.39 -3.51
C PRO A 131 3.69 23.40 -4.61
N PHE A 132 2.45 23.50 -5.08
CA PHE A 132 1.88 22.64 -6.11
C PHE A 132 2.02 21.14 -5.79
N ASP A 133 1.79 20.76 -4.54
CA ASP A 133 1.95 19.39 -4.04
C ASP A 133 1.09 18.40 -4.85
N VAL A 134 1.74 17.61 -5.70
CA VAL A 134 1.06 16.62 -6.56
C VAL A 134 0.49 15.46 -5.74
N THR A 135 0.94 15.29 -4.50
CA THR A 135 0.44 14.22 -3.61
C THR A 135 -0.83 14.61 -2.85
N LEU A 136 -1.23 15.88 -2.86
CA LEU A 136 -2.37 16.33 -2.04
C LEU A 136 -3.67 15.61 -2.40
N LYS A 137 -4.01 15.51 -3.68
CA LYS A 137 -5.21 14.77 -4.13
C LYS A 137 -5.12 13.28 -3.80
N GLN A 138 -3.93 12.70 -3.85
CA GLN A 138 -3.69 11.31 -3.48
C GLN A 138 -3.98 11.10 -1.99
N VAL A 139 -3.54 12.02 -1.15
CA VAL A 139 -3.85 12.01 0.29
C VAL A 139 -5.35 12.15 0.54
N MET A 140 -6.05 12.95 -0.23
CA MET A 140 -7.51 13.11 -0.14
C MET A 140 -8.28 11.83 -0.50
N SER A 141 -7.67 10.89 -1.23
CA SER A 141 -8.25 9.58 -1.56
C SER A 141 -7.67 8.43 -0.74
N SER A 142 -6.81 8.73 0.22
CA SER A 142 -6.11 7.79 1.11
C SER A 142 -6.91 7.49 2.39
N PRO A 143 -6.40 6.65 3.30
CA PRO A 143 -6.99 6.47 4.63
C PRO A 143 -7.19 7.75 5.45
N ALA A 144 -6.51 8.85 5.10
CA ALA A 144 -6.73 10.17 5.72
C ALA A 144 -7.86 10.98 5.08
N GLY A 145 -8.47 10.47 4.00
CA GLY A 145 -9.44 11.20 3.18
C GLY A 145 -10.92 11.07 3.51
N PRO A 146 -11.41 10.06 4.27
CA PRO A 146 -12.84 9.95 4.55
C PRO A 146 -13.40 11.19 5.26
N ILE A 147 -14.56 11.66 4.77
CA ILE A 147 -15.28 12.79 5.37
C ILE A 147 -16.33 12.25 6.33
N VAL A 148 -16.30 12.73 7.56
CA VAL A 148 -17.17 12.27 8.65
C VAL A 148 -18.11 13.38 9.11
N ASP A 149 -19.26 12.98 9.67
CA ASP A 149 -20.30 13.85 10.18
C ASP A 149 -19.88 14.49 11.51
N GLU A 150 -19.65 15.80 11.52
CA GLU A 150 -19.25 16.53 12.73
C GLU A 150 -20.26 16.51 13.85
N ASP A 151 -21.54 16.28 13.53
CA ASP A 151 -22.61 16.17 14.54
C ASP A 151 -22.62 14.80 15.24
N THR A 152 -21.94 13.81 14.68
CA THR A 152 -21.89 12.43 15.22
C THR A 152 -20.53 12.08 15.82
N PHE A 153 -19.44 12.46 15.14
CA PHE A 153 -18.09 12.10 15.57
C PHE A 153 -17.56 13.05 16.63
N ASP A 154 -16.84 12.51 17.62
CA ASP A 154 -16.15 13.32 18.63
C ASP A 154 -14.99 14.09 18.00
N ALA A 155 -14.80 15.36 18.41
CA ALA A 155 -13.77 16.22 17.84
C ALA A 155 -12.34 15.83 18.23
N ASP A 156 -12.13 15.19 19.37
CA ASP A 156 -10.82 15.01 19.99
C ASP A 156 -10.53 13.59 20.46
N LYS A 157 -11.43 12.65 20.21
CA LYS A 157 -11.25 11.22 20.52
C LYS A 157 -11.95 10.34 19.49
N LEU A 158 -11.58 9.07 19.43
CA LEU A 158 -12.24 8.10 18.56
C LEU A 158 -13.70 7.91 18.96
N THR A 159 -14.56 7.76 17.96
CA THR A 159 -15.97 7.47 18.12
C THR A 159 -16.21 5.96 17.92
N ASP A 160 -16.96 5.33 18.79
CA ASP A 160 -17.21 3.89 18.70
C ASP A 160 -18.08 3.53 17.49
N ALA A 161 -17.91 2.29 17.02
CA ALA A 161 -18.61 1.79 15.84
C ALA A 161 -20.14 1.75 16.03
N ASP A 162 -20.63 1.40 17.21
CA ASP A 162 -22.06 1.32 17.48
C ASP A 162 -22.73 2.70 17.33
N THR A 163 -22.08 3.75 17.79
CA THR A 163 -22.55 5.14 17.61
C THR A 163 -22.58 5.52 16.13
N ILE A 164 -21.52 5.24 15.39
CA ILE A 164 -21.43 5.56 13.95
C ILE A 164 -22.56 4.87 13.17
N VAL A 165 -22.77 3.58 13.43
CA VAL A 165 -23.80 2.77 12.76
C VAL A 165 -25.21 3.20 13.17
N SER A 166 -25.48 3.34 14.46
CA SER A 166 -26.82 3.71 14.95
C SER A 166 -27.26 5.11 14.53
N LYS A 167 -26.32 6.04 14.42
CA LYS A 167 -26.56 7.41 13.96
C LYS A 167 -26.58 7.53 12.44
N LYS A 168 -26.33 6.45 11.70
CA LYS A 168 -26.27 6.43 10.22
C LYS A 168 -25.37 7.53 9.66
N ALA A 169 -24.20 7.70 10.25
CA ALA A 169 -23.26 8.76 9.90
C ALA A 169 -22.42 8.39 8.67
N PHE A 170 -23.09 8.12 7.57
CA PHE A 170 -22.49 7.66 6.32
C PHE A 170 -22.91 8.54 5.15
N ALA A 171 -21.99 8.82 4.23
CA ALA A 171 -22.30 9.55 3.00
C ALA A 171 -21.58 8.94 1.78
N GLY A 172 -21.11 7.71 1.89
CA GLY A 172 -20.53 6.94 0.79
C GLY A 172 -21.60 6.20 -0.02
N PRO A 173 -21.17 5.35 -0.99
CA PRO A 173 -22.09 4.59 -1.86
C PRO A 173 -23.01 3.64 -1.09
N TYR A 174 -22.57 3.15 0.06
CA TYR A 174 -23.33 2.27 0.96
C TYR A 174 -23.40 2.85 2.38
N THR A 175 -24.33 2.32 3.15
CA THR A 175 -24.39 2.46 4.60
C THR A 175 -24.13 1.10 5.26
N LEU A 176 -23.74 1.08 6.52
CA LEU A 176 -23.77 -0.13 7.34
C LEU A 176 -25.09 -0.22 8.08
N THR A 177 -25.78 -1.34 7.92
CA THR A 177 -27.02 -1.65 8.65
C THR A 177 -26.76 -2.53 9.86
N ALA A 178 -25.66 -3.29 9.86
CA ALA A 178 -25.16 -4.06 10.97
C ALA A 178 -23.63 -4.17 10.84
N PHE A 179 -22.96 -4.16 11.98
CA PHE A 179 -21.51 -4.25 12.01
C PHE A 179 -21.05 -4.92 13.29
N LYS A 180 -20.30 -6.00 13.15
CA LYS A 180 -19.63 -6.69 14.25
C LYS A 180 -18.18 -6.90 13.87
N ILE A 181 -17.29 -6.16 14.54
CA ILE A 181 -15.88 -6.11 14.16
C ILE A 181 -15.27 -7.50 14.01
N ASN A 182 -14.61 -7.74 12.87
CA ASN A 182 -13.96 -8.99 12.51
C ASN A 182 -14.87 -10.24 12.47
N GLU A 183 -16.19 -10.06 12.44
CA GLU A 183 -17.15 -11.14 12.24
C GLU A 183 -18.00 -10.91 10.99
N SER A 184 -18.71 -9.78 10.93
CA SER A 184 -19.59 -9.49 9.80
C SER A 184 -19.87 -8.00 9.63
N ALA A 185 -20.15 -7.61 8.39
CA ALA A 185 -20.62 -6.28 8.03
C ALA A 185 -21.75 -6.41 7.01
N ALA A 186 -22.87 -5.75 7.27
CA ALA A 186 -24.01 -5.70 6.35
C ALA A 186 -24.15 -4.29 5.79
N TYR A 187 -24.13 -4.20 4.45
CA TYR A 187 -24.21 -2.96 3.71
C TYR A 187 -25.54 -2.85 2.99
N ALA A 188 -26.09 -1.64 2.94
CA ALA A 188 -27.22 -1.31 2.09
C ALA A 188 -26.86 -0.12 1.20
N LYS A 189 -27.41 -0.09 -0.01
CA LYS A 189 -27.25 1.03 -0.94
C LYS A 189 -27.66 2.36 -0.26
N ASN A 190 -26.83 3.39 -0.40
CA ASN A 190 -27.12 4.73 0.09
C ASN A 190 -27.68 5.60 -1.04
N ASP A 191 -28.99 5.82 -1.04
CA ASP A 191 -29.67 6.62 -2.06
C ASP A 191 -29.34 8.11 -1.98
N SER A 192 -28.76 8.57 -0.87
CA SER A 192 -28.32 9.96 -0.69
C SER A 192 -26.96 10.24 -1.30
N TYR A 193 -26.20 9.22 -1.68
CA TYR A 193 -24.86 9.39 -2.23
C TYR A 193 -24.89 10.06 -3.61
N LYS A 194 -24.06 11.08 -3.79
CA LYS A 194 -23.93 11.84 -5.04
C LYS A 194 -22.52 11.82 -5.64
N GLY A 195 -21.71 10.84 -5.25
CA GLY A 195 -20.32 10.76 -5.68
C GLY A 195 -20.07 9.95 -6.95
N LEU A 196 -18.80 9.60 -7.13
CA LEU A 196 -18.27 9.00 -8.35
C LEU A 196 -18.77 7.57 -8.59
N THR A 197 -18.99 6.78 -7.54
CA THR A 197 -19.20 5.34 -7.63
C THR A 197 -20.50 4.90 -6.96
N PRO A 198 -21.67 5.29 -7.51
CA PRO A 198 -22.95 4.86 -6.93
C PRO A 198 -23.06 3.34 -6.92
N ALA A 199 -23.70 2.81 -5.88
CA ALA A 199 -23.93 1.38 -5.75
C ALA A 199 -24.80 0.86 -6.90
N LYS A 200 -24.42 -0.29 -7.46
CA LYS A 200 -25.13 -0.96 -8.56
C LYS A 200 -26.05 -2.07 -8.09
N ASN A 201 -25.98 -2.41 -6.81
CA ASN A 201 -26.78 -3.45 -6.16
C ASN A 201 -27.40 -2.92 -4.86
N SER A 202 -28.34 -3.65 -4.29
CA SER A 202 -29.08 -3.19 -3.11
C SER A 202 -28.39 -3.45 -1.78
N ALA A 203 -27.60 -4.53 -1.70
CA ALA A 203 -26.99 -4.97 -0.44
C ALA A 203 -25.74 -5.79 -0.65
N VAL A 204 -24.85 -5.75 0.35
CA VAL A 204 -23.64 -6.58 0.42
C VAL A 204 -23.50 -7.10 1.85
N GLN A 205 -23.18 -8.37 1.98
CA GLN A 205 -22.80 -9.00 3.24
C GLN A 205 -21.33 -9.35 3.18
N VAL A 206 -20.54 -8.92 4.16
CA VAL A 206 -19.14 -9.35 4.29
C VAL A 206 -19.00 -10.24 5.51
N LYS A 207 -18.37 -11.40 5.32
CA LYS A 207 -18.02 -12.35 6.38
C LYS A 207 -16.51 -12.40 6.55
N TYR A 208 -16.06 -12.29 7.79
CA TYR A 208 -14.63 -12.30 8.11
C TYR A 208 -14.22 -13.71 8.55
N PHE A 209 -13.23 -14.26 7.87
CA PHE A 209 -12.69 -15.60 8.11
C PHE A 209 -11.38 -15.52 8.86
N ALA A 210 -11.15 -16.42 9.79
CA ALA A 210 -9.91 -16.48 10.55
C ALA A 210 -8.74 -17.04 9.70
N ASP A 211 -9.04 -17.88 8.71
CA ASP A 211 -8.03 -18.54 7.89
C ASP A 211 -8.47 -18.72 6.42
N ALA A 212 -7.47 -18.88 5.56
CA ALA A 212 -7.66 -19.03 4.11
C ALA A 212 -8.32 -20.37 3.73
N SER A 213 -8.13 -21.42 4.52
CA SER A 213 -8.70 -22.74 4.22
C SER A 213 -10.21 -22.71 4.30
N ASN A 214 -10.76 -22.10 5.34
CA ASN A 214 -12.21 -21.92 5.49
C ASN A 214 -12.78 -20.98 4.42
N LEU A 215 -12.05 -19.94 4.07
CA LEU A 215 -12.43 -19.03 2.97
C LEU A 215 -12.51 -19.77 1.62
N LYS A 216 -11.52 -20.59 1.31
CA LYS A 216 -11.50 -21.43 0.10
C LYS A 216 -12.70 -22.37 0.06
N MET A 217 -12.97 -23.08 1.16
CA MET A 217 -14.12 -23.98 1.26
C MET A 217 -15.44 -23.24 1.05
N ALA A 218 -15.60 -22.06 1.65
CA ALA A 218 -16.82 -21.28 1.55
C ALA A 218 -17.15 -20.88 0.11
N VAL A 219 -16.14 -20.45 -0.67
CA VAL A 219 -16.38 -20.12 -2.09
C VAL A 219 -16.63 -21.35 -2.93
N GLN A 220 -15.95 -22.47 -2.65
CA GLN A 220 -16.19 -23.74 -3.37
C GLN A 220 -17.59 -24.28 -3.14
N GLN A 221 -18.14 -24.11 -1.94
CA GLN A 221 -19.46 -24.60 -1.56
C GLN A 221 -20.59 -23.62 -1.89
N GLY A 222 -20.27 -22.44 -2.41
CA GLY A 222 -21.26 -21.41 -2.72
C GLY A 222 -21.85 -20.71 -1.50
N GLN A 223 -21.20 -20.80 -0.33
CA GLN A 223 -21.62 -20.09 0.88
C GLN A 223 -21.31 -18.58 0.79
N ILE A 224 -20.34 -18.22 -0.02
CA ILE A 224 -20.00 -16.85 -0.40
C ILE A 224 -19.91 -16.73 -1.90
N ASP A 225 -20.15 -15.55 -2.43
CA ASP A 225 -20.08 -15.27 -3.88
C ASP A 225 -18.68 -14.86 -4.32
N VAL A 226 -17.95 -14.17 -3.45
CA VAL A 226 -16.60 -13.65 -3.71
C VAL A 226 -15.70 -13.96 -2.53
N ALA A 227 -14.51 -14.47 -2.83
CA ALA A 227 -13.43 -14.63 -1.86
C ALA A 227 -12.35 -13.61 -2.14
N ASN A 228 -11.90 -12.88 -1.12
CA ASN A 228 -10.87 -11.86 -1.23
C ASN A 228 -9.84 -12.01 -0.12
N ARG A 229 -8.59 -11.89 -0.51
CA ARG A 229 -7.36 -11.88 0.28
C ARG A 229 -6.95 -13.19 0.93
N SER A 230 -5.61 -13.33 0.95
CA SER A 230 -4.80 -14.34 1.63
C SER A 230 -5.01 -15.78 1.18
N LEU A 231 -5.64 -16.01 0.01
CA LEU A 231 -5.58 -17.31 -0.62
C LEU A 231 -4.13 -17.57 -1.09
N SER A 232 -3.63 -18.77 -0.77
CA SER A 232 -2.28 -19.15 -1.18
C SER A 232 -2.22 -19.38 -2.71
N PRO A 233 -1.02 -19.32 -3.33
CA PRO A 233 -0.85 -19.69 -4.72
C PRO A 233 -1.41 -21.09 -5.05
N THR A 234 -1.26 -22.04 -4.16
CA THR A 234 -1.81 -23.39 -4.30
C THR A 234 -3.34 -23.38 -4.27
N ASP A 235 -3.95 -22.62 -3.36
CA ASP A 235 -5.41 -22.46 -3.28
C ASP A 235 -5.96 -21.85 -4.58
N ILE A 236 -5.28 -20.83 -5.11
CA ILE A 236 -5.67 -20.16 -6.36
C ILE A 236 -5.54 -21.12 -7.54
N GLU A 237 -4.48 -21.93 -7.59
CA GLU A 237 -4.30 -22.95 -8.63
C GLU A 237 -5.43 -23.97 -8.58
N ASP A 238 -5.80 -24.48 -7.40
CA ASP A 238 -6.91 -25.41 -7.22
C ASP A 238 -8.25 -24.79 -7.64
N LEU A 239 -8.52 -23.55 -7.21
CA LEU A 239 -9.75 -22.84 -7.58
C LEU A 239 -9.83 -22.55 -9.07
N SER A 240 -8.70 -22.31 -9.73
CA SER A 240 -8.67 -22.10 -11.20
C SER A 240 -9.09 -23.33 -12.00
N LYS A 241 -9.02 -24.51 -11.39
CA LYS A 241 -9.47 -25.79 -11.99
C LYS A 241 -10.91 -26.14 -11.66
N ASP A 242 -11.54 -25.41 -10.75
CA ASP A 242 -12.93 -25.61 -10.37
C ASP A 242 -13.85 -24.88 -11.37
N SER A 243 -14.66 -25.64 -12.11
CA SER A 243 -15.56 -25.08 -13.12
C SER A 243 -16.65 -24.15 -12.56
N LYS A 244 -16.92 -24.22 -11.27
CA LYS A 244 -17.91 -23.37 -10.56
C LYS A 244 -17.35 -22.04 -10.11
N VAL A 245 -16.03 -21.86 -10.18
CA VAL A 245 -15.32 -20.69 -9.66
C VAL A 245 -14.54 -20.02 -10.79
N LYS A 246 -14.59 -18.71 -10.83
CA LYS A 246 -13.75 -17.91 -11.73
C LYS A 246 -12.68 -17.18 -10.91
N VAL A 247 -11.43 -17.45 -11.22
CA VAL A 247 -10.31 -16.67 -10.65
C VAL A 247 -10.09 -15.43 -11.49
N VAL A 248 -10.23 -14.26 -10.88
CA VAL A 248 -9.99 -12.96 -11.52
C VAL A 248 -8.72 -12.39 -10.96
N LYS A 249 -7.71 -12.22 -11.81
CA LYS A 249 -6.43 -11.60 -11.45
C LYS A 249 -6.45 -10.16 -11.93
N GLY A 250 -6.09 -9.25 -11.04
CA GLY A 250 -5.98 -7.83 -11.34
C GLY A 250 -4.57 -7.30 -11.07
N PRO A 251 -4.27 -6.09 -11.56
CA PRO A 251 -3.03 -5.42 -11.18
C PRO A 251 -3.03 -5.11 -9.68
N GLY A 252 -1.86 -5.24 -9.05
CA GLY A 252 -1.64 -4.90 -7.66
C GLY A 252 -0.53 -3.88 -7.51
N GLY A 253 -0.64 -3.01 -6.50
CA GLY A 253 0.41 -2.07 -6.15
C GLY A 253 1.37 -2.58 -5.08
N GLU A 254 1.10 -3.76 -4.53
CA GLU A 254 1.93 -4.38 -3.51
C GLU A 254 3.23 -4.93 -4.09
N GLU A 255 4.34 -4.69 -3.40
CA GLU A 255 5.66 -5.15 -3.81
C GLU A 255 6.31 -6.02 -2.74
N ARG A 256 7.18 -6.94 -3.17
CA ARG A 256 8.13 -7.68 -2.35
C ARG A 256 9.52 -7.51 -2.92
N PHE A 257 10.49 -7.26 -2.05
CA PHE A 257 11.88 -7.04 -2.47
C PHE A 257 12.86 -7.48 -1.39
N ILE A 258 14.12 -7.58 -1.77
CA ILE A 258 15.25 -7.79 -0.86
C ILE A 258 15.83 -6.43 -0.53
N ALA A 259 16.00 -6.14 0.76
CA ALA A 259 16.66 -4.94 1.25
C ALA A 259 18.08 -5.28 1.73
N PHE A 260 19.02 -4.40 1.43
CA PHE A 260 20.39 -4.48 1.95
C PHE A 260 20.56 -3.46 3.07
N ASN A 261 21.10 -3.90 4.20
CA ASN A 261 21.49 -3.01 5.27
C ASN A 261 22.87 -2.44 4.98
N PHE A 262 22.93 -1.15 4.70
CA PHE A 262 24.17 -0.47 4.29
C PHE A 262 25.24 -0.42 5.39
N LYS A 263 24.85 -0.63 6.65
CA LYS A 263 25.77 -0.68 7.77
C LYS A 263 26.44 -2.04 7.93
N ILE A 264 25.67 -3.13 7.83
CA ILE A 264 26.11 -4.47 8.20
C ILE A 264 26.06 -5.52 7.08
N GLN A 265 25.64 -5.16 5.86
CA GLN A 265 25.83 -6.05 4.72
C GLN A 265 27.32 -6.41 4.54
N PRO A 266 27.68 -7.44 3.73
CA PRO A 266 29.08 -7.66 3.41
C PRO A 266 29.77 -6.38 2.90
N TYR A 267 30.87 -6.01 3.53
CA TYR A 267 31.61 -4.75 3.31
C TYR A 267 30.84 -3.48 3.67
N GLY A 268 29.77 -3.58 4.46
CA GLY A 268 28.97 -2.43 4.90
C GLY A 268 29.77 -1.47 5.78
N GLU A 269 29.23 -0.27 5.95
CA GLU A 269 29.93 0.86 6.59
C GLU A 269 30.44 0.57 8.01
N SER A 270 29.74 -0.27 8.77
CA SER A 270 30.10 -0.62 10.15
C SER A 270 30.94 -1.90 10.25
N GLN A 271 31.26 -2.55 9.13
CA GLN A 271 32.07 -3.75 9.12
C GLN A 271 33.56 -3.43 9.23
N PRO A 272 34.39 -4.31 9.86
CA PRO A 272 35.83 -4.10 9.94
C PRO A 272 36.53 -4.00 8.58
N ASP A 273 35.98 -4.66 7.57
CA ASP A 273 36.45 -4.65 6.17
C ASP A 273 35.63 -3.74 5.27
N ALA A 274 34.99 -2.71 5.81
CA ALA A 274 34.14 -1.79 5.09
C ALA A 274 34.78 -1.28 3.80
N ASP A 275 34.04 -1.41 2.69
CA ASP A 275 34.47 -0.95 1.38
C ASP A 275 33.23 -0.71 0.50
N ALA A 276 32.93 0.54 0.19
CA ALA A 276 31.73 0.91 -0.53
C ALA A 276 31.63 0.28 -1.94
N ASN A 277 32.77 0.13 -2.63
CA ASN A 277 32.80 -0.50 -3.96
C ASN A 277 32.54 -2.00 -3.88
N LYS A 278 33.11 -2.67 -2.90
CA LYS A 278 32.86 -4.11 -2.66
C LYS A 278 31.42 -4.38 -2.20
N ALA A 279 30.88 -3.53 -1.33
CA ALA A 279 29.48 -3.61 -0.90
C ALA A 279 28.53 -3.49 -2.09
N LYS A 280 28.77 -2.52 -2.97
CA LYS A 280 28.00 -2.32 -4.21
C LYS A 280 28.12 -3.53 -5.14
N ALA A 281 29.32 -4.08 -5.30
CA ALA A 281 29.55 -5.26 -6.13
C ALA A 281 28.75 -6.47 -5.62
N VAL A 282 28.64 -6.66 -4.30
CA VAL A 282 27.82 -7.71 -3.70
C VAL A 282 26.34 -7.51 -4.07
N ARG A 283 25.81 -6.30 -3.93
CA ARG A 283 24.42 -5.99 -4.32
C ARG A 283 24.16 -6.27 -5.80
N GLN A 284 25.08 -5.83 -6.67
CA GLN A 284 24.98 -6.04 -8.12
C GLN A 284 25.07 -7.53 -8.48
N ALA A 285 25.92 -8.29 -7.82
CA ALA A 285 26.05 -9.73 -8.03
C ALA A 285 24.75 -10.46 -7.65
N VAL A 286 24.14 -10.10 -6.54
CA VAL A 286 22.82 -10.62 -6.15
C VAL A 286 21.78 -10.31 -7.22
N ALA A 287 21.72 -9.07 -7.72
CA ALA A 287 20.80 -8.68 -8.78
C ALA A 287 21.01 -9.47 -10.07
N ASN A 288 22.28 -9.83 -10.40
CA ASN A 288 22.59 -10.65 -11.58
C ASN A 288 22.19 -12.12 -11.45
N LEU A 289 22.05 -12.63 -10.22
CA LEU A 289 21.81 -14.06 -9.95
C LEU A 289 20.33 -14.39 -9.71
N ILE A 290 19.51 -13.45 -9.29
CA ILE A 290 18.11 -13.70 -9.00
C ILE A 290 17.33 -13.97 -10.28
N ASP A 291 16.61 -15.09 -10.31
CA ASP A 291 15.67 -15.45 -11.36
C ASP A 291 14.25 -15.09 -10.91
N ARG A 292 13.81 -13.88 -11.24
CA ARG A 292 12.49 -13.36 -10.88
C ARG A 292 11.36 -14.15 -11.55
N GLU A 293 11.55 -14.59 -12.80
CA GLU A 293 10.55 -15.38 -13.52
C GLU A 293 10.33 -16.75 -12.89
N GLU A 294 11.40 -17.40 -12.42
CA GLU A 294 11.29 -18.67 -11.72
C GLU A 294 10.53 -18.50 -10.40
N LEU A 295 10.79 -17.44 -9.64
CA LEU A 295 10.03 -17.13 -8.42
C LEU A 295 8.55 -16.93 -8.72
N SER A 296 8.23 -16.17 -9.76
CA SER A 296 6.86 -15.94 -10.19
C SER A 296 6.14 -17.22 -10.60
N THR A 297 6.75 -18.04 -11.44
CA THR A 297 6.10 -19.23 -12.02
C THR A 297 6.08 -20.42 -11.08
N LYS A 298 7.18 -20.71 -10.40
CA LYS A 298 7.31 -21.92 -9.58
C LYS A 298 6.89 -21.72 -8.13
N VAL A 299 7.21 -20.58 -7.52
CA VAL A 299 6.88 -20.31 -6.12
C VAL A 299 5.48 -19.70 -6.01
N TYR A 300 5.24 -18.64 -6.77
CA TYR A 300 3.98 -17.88 -6.70
C TYR A 300 2.92 -18.37 -7.69
N LYS A 301 3.24 -19.33 -8.56
CA LYS A 301 2.31 -19.94 -9.54
C LYS A 301 1.56 -18.89 -10.37
N GLY A 302 2.28 -17.82 -10.75
CA GLY A 302 1.73 -16.72 -11.55
C GLY A 302 0.86 -15.73 -10.80
N THR A 303 0.78 -15.81 -9.47
CA THR A 303 0.03 -14.84 -8.64
C THR A 303 0.82 -13.56 -8.34
N TYR A 304 2.13 -13.59 -8.51
CA TYR A 304 3.01 -12.43 -8.48
C TYR A 304 3.73 -12.32 -9.81
N THR A 305 4.01 -11.10 -10.23
CA THR A 305 4.74 -10.82 -11.48
C THR A 305 6.15 -10.33 -11.20
N PRO A 306 7.13 -10.65 -12.06
CA PRO A 306 8.46 -10.07 -11.96
C PRO A 306 8.42 -8.57 -12.08
N MET A 307 9.28 -7.89 -11.32
CA MET A 307 9.37 -6.45 -11.30
C MET A 307 10.80 -6.00 -11.60
N TYR A 308 10.95 -5.06 -12.52
CA TYR A 308 12.24 -4.54 -12.98
C TYR A 308 12.33 -3.02 -12.82
N SER A 309 11.45 -2.46 -12.01
CA SER A 309 11.38 -1.07 -11.61
C SER A 309 10.92 -0.99 -10.16
N PHE A 310 11.26 0.07 -9.44
CA PHE A 310 10.68 0.33 -8.12
C PHE A 310 9.24 0.81 -8.23
N ILE A 311 8.87 1.37 -9.38
CA ILE A 311 7.53 1.87 -9.66
C ILE A 311 6.74 0.78 -10.39
N PRO A 312 5.55 0.37 -9.89
CA PRO A 312 4.73 -0.64 -10.53
C PRO A 312 4.32 -0.26 -11.95
N ASP A 313 4.06 -1.28 -12.76
CA ASP A 313 3.48 -1.11 -14.08
C ASP A 313 2.15 -0.35 -14.00
N GLY A 314 1.91 0.54 -14.95
CA GLY A 314 0.72 1.39 -15.00
C GLY A 314 0.85 2.74 -14.31
N LEU A 315 1.92 3.00 -13.56
CA LEU A 315 2.22 4.31 -12.99
C LEU A 315 3.28 5.06 -13.79
N ALA A 316 3.21 6.40 -13.79
CA ALA A 316 4.21 7.24 -14.44
C ALA A 316 5.60 6.96 -13.89
N GLY A 317 6.61 6.97 -14.74
CA GLY A 317 8.00 6.69 -14.37
C GLY A 317 8.36 5.20 -14.30
N HIS A 318 7.40 4.30 -14.50
CA HIS A 318 7.72 2.88 -14.65
C HIS A 318 8.54 2.65 -15.90
N ASP A 319 9.63 1.88 -15.78
CA ASP A 319 10.39 1.36 -16.90
C ASP A 319 10.98 -0.02 -16.56
N ASP A 320 11.62 -0.67 -17.53
CA ASP A 320 12.25 -1.97 -17.35
C ASP A 320 13.79 -1.90 -17.39
N THR A 321 14.36 -0.77 -17.01
CA THR A 321 15.81 -0.55 -17.05
C THR A 321 16.60 -1.60 -16.27
N LEU A 322 16.08 -2.05 -15.12
CA LEU A 322 16.73 -3.08 -14.32
C LEU A 322 16.79 -4.45 -15.03
N LYS A 323 15.85 -4.73 -15.94
CA LYS A 323 15.86 -5.95 -16.75
C LYS A 323 17.06 -5.98 -17.70
N SER A 324 17.33 -4.86 -18.36
CA SER A 324 18.48 -4.74 -19.28
C SER A 324 19.81 -4.57 -18.53
N ALA A 325 19.80 -4.02 -17.32
CA ALA A 325 21.01 -3.74 -16.54
C ALA A 325 21.61 -4.99 -15.89
N TYR A 326 20.81 -5.96 -15.53
CA TYR A 326 21.22 -7.14 -14.76
C TYR A 326 20.86 -8.45 -15.46
N GLY A 327 21.54 -9.52 -15.04
CA GLY A 327 21.39 -10.83 -15.65
C GLY A 327 21.86 -10.83 -17.11
N ASP A 328 21.18 -11.61 -17.95
CA ASP A 328 21.46 -11.67 -19.40
C ASP A 328 20.88 -10.48 -20.19
N GLY A 329 20.27 -9.52 -19.50
CA GLY A 329 19.58 -8.38 -20.11
C GLY A 329 18.16 -8.70 -20.58
N ASN A 330 17.67 -9.92 -20.37
CA ASN A 330 16.39 -10.43 -20.86
C ASN A 330 15.54 -11.15 -19.79
N GLY A 331 15.85 -10.90 -18.51
CA GLY A 331 15.11 -11.45 -17.39
C GLY A 331 15.65 -12.79 -16.85
N LYS A 332 16.74 -13.31 -17.40
CA LYS A 332 17.40 -14.50 -16.87
C LYS A 332 18.65 -14.15 -16.07
N PRO A 333 19.02 -14.94 -15.05
CA PRO A 333 20.24 -14.70 -14.30
C PRO A 333 21.50 -14.87 -15.17
N SER A 334 22.60 -14.24 -14.74
CA SER A 334 23.92 -14.41 -15.35
C SER A 334 24.97 -14.60 -14.27
N THR A 335 25.39 -15.85 -14.06
CA THR A 335 26.50 -16.18 -13.17
C THR A 335 27.80 -15.56 -13.65
N GLU A 336 28.01 -15.48 -14.95
CA GLU A 336 29.21 -14.87 -15.54
C GLU A 336 29.35 -13.39 -15.17
N LYS A 337 28.26 -12.61 -15.33
CA LYS A 337 28.25 -11.20 -14.95
C LYS A 337 28.43 -11.01 -13.44
N ALA A 338 27.77 -11.83 -12.62
CA ALA A 338 27.93 -11.79 -11.17
C ALA A 338 29.39 -12.06 -10.76
N LYS A 339 30.01 -13.08 -11.34
CA LYS A 339 31.42 -13.41 -11.10
C LYS A 339 32.35 -12.26 -11.49
N LYS A 340 32.12 -11.66 -12.66
CA LYS A 340 32.93 -10.54 -13.14
C LYS A 340 32.82 -9.33 -12.23
N VAL A 341 31.64 -8.95 -11.83
CA VAL A 341 31.42 -7.78 -10.95
C VAL A 341 32.14 -7.96 -9.60
N LEU A 342 32.09 -9.15 -9.03
CA LEU A 342 32.79 -9.44 -7.79
C LEU A 342 34.31 -9.45 -7.94
N ALA A 343 34.79 -10.04 -9.02
CA ALA A 343 36.23 -10.11 -9.32
C ALA A 343 36.82 -8.72 -9.59
N ASP A 344 36.12 -7.88 -10.38
CA ASP A 344 36.56 -6.54 -10.71
C ASP A 344 36.66 -5.63 -9.47
N ALA A 345 35.84 -5.87 -8.47
CA ALA A 345 35.88 -5.15 -7.20
C ALA A 345 36.86 -5.76 -6.18
N GLY A 346 37.46 -6.90 -6.50
CA GLY A 346 38.40 -7.59 -5.59
C GLY A 346 37.69 -8.32 -4.44
N VAL A 347 36.45 -8.74 -4.64
CA VAL A 347 35.68 -9.50 -3.62
C VAL A 347 36.06 -10.97 -3.67
N THR A 348 36.48 -11.51 -2.51
CA THR A 348 36.78 -12.93 -2.38
C THR A 348 35.50 -13.75 -2.34
N THR A 349 35.44 -14.83 -3.12
CA THR A 349 34.30 -15.74 -3.18
C THR A 349 34.60 -17.10 -2.61
N PRO A 350 33.62 -17.86 -2.06
CA PRO A 350 32.21 -17.42 -1.91
C PRO A 350 32.06 -16.32 -0.86
N VAL A 351 31.08 -15.45 -1.09
CA VAL A 351 30.65 -14.42 -0.12
C VAL A 351 29.67 -15.06 0.87
N ASP A 352 29.94 -14.94 2.16
CA ASP A 352 28.99 -15.34 3.19
C ASP A 352 27.86 -14.31 3.27
N LEU A 353 26.62 -14.75 3.07
CA LEU A 353 25.44 -13.89 3.04
C LEU A 353 24.38 -14.40 4.03
N LYS A 354 24.10 -13.61 5.06
CA LYS A 354 22.99 -13.87 5.97
C LYS A 354 21.72 -13.25 5.40
N LEU A 355 20.74 -14.10 5.11
CA LEU A 355 19.49 -13.72 4.48
C LEU A 355 18.31 -13.99 5.41
N GLN A 356 17.59 -12.95 5.79
CA GLN A 356 16.47 -13.03 6.72
C GLN A 356 15.15 -12.89 6.00
N TYR A 357 14.13 -13.64 6.41
CA TYR A 357 12.78 -13.54 5.87
C TYR A 357 11.73 -13.65 6.98
N ASN A 358 10.48 -13.42 6.62
CA ASN A 358 9.35 -13.41 7.54
C ASN A 358 8.20 -14.28 6.99
N ASN A 359 7.66 -15.17 7.82
CA ASN A 359 6.61 -16.12 7.43
C ASN A 359 5.19 -15.64 7.77
N ASP A 360 5.02 -14.89 8.85
CA ASP A 360 3.69 -14.52 9.32
C ASP A 360 3.12 -13.31 8.58
N HIS A 361 3.85 -12.20 8.52
CA HIS A 361 3.38 -10.98 7.86
C HIS A 361 3.33 -11.10 6.33
N TYR A 362 4.40 -11.63 5.73
CA TYR A 362 4.49 -11.80 4.27
C TYR A 362 3.92 -13.12 3.77
N GLY A 363 3.47 -13.99 4.66
CA GLY A 363 2.85 -15.26 4.34
C GLY A 363 3.82 -16.45 4.32
N SER A 364 3.25 -17.64 4.46
CA SER A 364 4.00 -18.91 4.53
C SER A 364 4.79 -19.23 3.26
N VAL A 365 4.41 -18.69 2.11
CA VAL A 365 5.11 -18.83 0.83
C VAL A 365 6.51 -18.21 0.88
N SER A 366 6.78 -17.30 1.80
CA SER A 366 8.10 -16.70 1.98
C SER A 366 9.21 -17.74 2.24
N ALA A 367 8.90 -18.84 2.94
CA ALA A 367 9.86 -19.90 3.16
C ALA A 367 10.30 -20.57 1.84
N ASP A 368 9.35 -20.85 0.95
CA ASP A 368 9.63 -21.43 -0.37
C ASP A 368 10.36 -20.45 -1.29
N GLU A 369 9.95 -19.18 -1.27
CA GLU A 369 10.62 -18.11 -2.02
C GLU A 369 12.09 -17.99 -1.62
N TYR A 370 12.37 -17.93 -0.32
CA TYR A 370 13.73 -17.72 0.18
C TYR A 370 14.59 -18.99 0.05
N ALA A 371 13.99 -20.17 0.09
CA ALA A 371 14.68 -21.42 -0.29
C ALA A 371 15.10 -21.40 -1.76
N ALA A 372 14.23 -20.94 -2.66
CA ALA A 372 14.54 -20.76 -4.08
C ALA A 372 15.64 -19.71 -4.29
N LEU A 373 15.56 -18.57 -3.59
CA LEU A 373 16.59 -17.52 -3.64
C LEU A 373 17.94 -18.04 -3.19
N LYS A 374 17.99 -18.80 -2.11
CA LYS A 374 19.22 -19.45 -1.66
C LYS A 374 19.83 -20.33 -2.76
N SER A 375 19.04 -21.18 -3.39
CA SER A 375 19.49 -22.04 -4.48
C SER A 375 20.03 -21.24 -5.66
N GLN A 376 19.35 -20.15 -6.04
CA GLN A 376 19.78 -19.28 -7.14
C GLN A 376 21.09 -18.56 -6.83
N LEU A 377 21.26 -18.08 -5.59
CA LEU A 377 22.48 -17.38 -5.17
C LEU A 377 23.68 -18.32 -5.04
N GLU A 378 23.46 -19.56 -4.63
CA GLU A 378 24.53 -20.55 -4.42
C GLU A 378 24.91 -21.31 -5.69
N ALA A 379 24.07 -21.33 -6.72
CA ALA A 379 24.26 -22.17 -7.92
C ALA A 379 25.61 -21.99 -8.64
N GLY A 380 26.15 -20.79 -8.65
CA GLY A 380 27.44 -20.49 -9.28
C GLY A 380 28.65 -20.53 -8.34
N GLY A 381 28.47 -20.91 -7.08
CA GLY A 381 29.55 -20.95 -6.08
C GLY A 381 30.02 -19.58 -5.61
N LEU A 382 29.34 -18.51 -5.95
CA LEU A 382 29.72 -17.14 -5.58
C LEU A 382 29.26 -16.72 -4.20
N PHE A 383 28.20 -17.36 -3.68
CA PHE A 383 27.62 -17.08 -2.38
C PHE A 383 27.45 -18.35 -1.56
N LYS A 384 27.62 -18.20 -0.25
CA LYS A 384 27.20 -19.18 0.76
C LYS A 384 26.12 -18.48 1.60
N VAL A 385 24.88 -18.96 1.52
CA VAL A 385 23.73 -18.31 2.12
C VAL A 385 23.32 -18.99 3.42
N ASP A 386 23.32 -18.23 4.51
CA ASP A 386 22.75 -18.62 5.80
C ASP A 386 21.36 -17.96 5.90
N MET A 387 20.31 -18.78 5.89
CA MET A 387 18.93 -18.32 5.79
C MET A 387 18.20 -18.57 7.10
N GLN A 388 17.56 -17.53 7.63
CA GLN A 388 16.81 -17.55 8.88
C GLN A 388 15.50 -16.78 8.78
N SER A 389 14.57 -17.10 9.67
CA SER A 389 13.29 -16.39 9.75
C SER A 389 13.01 -15.91 11.18
N THR A 390 12.25 -14.83 11.29
CA THR A 390 11.81 -14.24 12.56
C THR A 390 10.38 -13.77 12.42
N GLU A 391 9.60 -13.86 13.50
CA GLU A 391 8.23 -13.36 13.52
C GLU A 391 8.20 -11.82 13.38
N TRP A 392 7.09 -11.28 12.86
CA TRP A 392 7.01 -9.91 12.38
C TRP A 392 7.32 -8.84 13.43
N THR A 393 6.82 -8.98 14.66
CA THR A 393 7.03 -7.95 15.69
C THR A 393 8.52 -7.75 15.99
N GLN A 394 9.24 -8.85 16.15
CA GLN A 394 10.68 -8.82 16.36
C GLN A 394 11.42 -8.44 15.09
N TYR A 395 10.99 -8.97 13.94
CA TYR A 395 11.56 -8.68 12.62
C TYR A 395 11.58 -7.18 12.35
N ASN A 396 10.46 -6.51 12.57
CA ASN A 396 10.31 -5.09 12.28
C ASN A 396 11.18 -4.20 13.17
N LYS A 397 11.47 -4.65 14.38
CA LYS A 397 12.43 -3.97 15.28
C LYS A 397 13.89 -4.20 14.87
N ASP A 398 14.21 -5.46 14.52
CA ASP A 398 15.59 -5.88 14.27
C ASP A 398 16.15 -5.36 12.94
N ARG A 399 15.30 -5.13 11.95
CA ARG A 399 15.73 -4.75 10.60
C ARG A 399 16.20 -3.30 10.46
N VAL A 400 15.73 -2.40 11.33
CA VAL A 400 15.91 -0.95 11.12
C VAL A 400 17.27 -0.46 11.60
N VAL A 401 17.84 0.48 10.85
CA VAL A 401 19.00 1.27 11.24
C VAL A 401 18.49 2.54 11.91
N THR A 402 18.97 2.82 13.10
CA THR A 402 18.66 4.03 13.88
C THR A 402 19.96 4.71 14.30
N ASP A 403 19.89 5.85 14.98
CA ASP A 403 21.08 6.51 15.54
C ASP A 403 21.81 5.62 16.59
N ASP A 404 21.04 4.74 17.24
CA ASP A 404 21.55 3.90 18.34
C ASP A 404 21.81 2.42 17.92
N SER A 405 21.42 2.03 16.70
CA SER A 405 21.54 0.63 16.25
C SER A 405 21.76 0.56 14.74
N ASP A 406 22.70 -0.29 14.35
CA ASP A 406 22.94 -0.62 12.94
C ASP A 406 21.97 -1.70 12.39
N GLY A 407 20.97 -2.11 13.17
CA GLY A 407 20.10 -3.22 12.82
C GLY A 407 20.79 -4.58 13.00
N VAL A 408 20.04 -5.66 12.81
CA VAL A 408 20.50 -7.03 13.04
C VAL A 408 20.69 -7.82 11.75
N TYR A 409 19.88 -7.52 10.71
CA TYR A 409 19.87 -8.29 9.47
C TYR A 409 20.69 -7.62 8.38
N PRO A 410 21.74 -8.29 7.86
CA PRO A 410 22.54 -7.75 6.76
C PRO A 410 21.76 -7.63 5.45
N VAL A 411 20.94 -8.64 5.14
CA VAL A 411 20.12 -8.71 3.93
C VAL A 411 18.78 -9.36 4.32
N TYR A 412 17.68 -8.77 3.92
CA TYR A 412 16.38 -9.22 4.41
C TYR A 412 15.23 -8.95 3.46
N GLN A 413 14.16 -9.73 3.64
CA GLN A 413 12.88 -9.54 2.95
C GLN A 413 12.18 -8.29 3.47
N LEU A 414 11.64 -7.50 2.56
CA LEU A 414 10.73 -6.42 2.89
C LEU A 414 9.68 -6.30 1.79
N GLY A 415 8.60 -5.61 2.08
CA GLY A 415 7.52 -5.35 1.14
C GLY A 415 6.91 -4.00 1.37
N TRP A 416 6.02 -3.62 0.47
CA TRP A 416 5.32 -2.36 0.53
C TRP A 416 3.87 -2.52 0.06
N PHE A 417 2.94 -2.03 0.88
CA PHE A 417 1.56 -1.77 0.49
C PHE A 417 1.43 -0.27 0.25
N PRO A 418 1.03 0.17 -0.96
CA PRO A 418 0.95 1.60 -1.23
C PRO A 418 -0.15 2.27 -0.42
N ASP A 419 0.12 3.50 0.03
CA ASP A 419 -0.86 4.37 0.66
C ASP A 419 -1.80 4.99 -0.38
N TYR A 420 -1.29 5.17 -1.60
CA TYR A 420 -2.00 5.72 -2.75
C TYR A 420 -1.26 5.38 -4.06
N SER A 421 -1.96 5.50 -5.19
CA SER A 421 -1.45 5.13 -6.52
C SER A 421 -0.70 6.29 -7.17
N ASP A 422 0.47 6.63 -6.64
CA ASP A 422 1.37 7.64 -7.20
C ASP A 422 2.82 7.14 -7.14
N PRO A 423 3.67 7.47 -8.13
CA PRO A 423 5.08 7.09 -8.12
C PRO A 423 5.84 7.47 -6.86
N ASP A 424 5.55 8.64 -6.28
CA ASP A 424 6.22 9.10 -5.06
C ASP A 424 6.07 8.12 -3.89
N ASN A 425 4.98 7.38 -3.82
CA ASN A 425 4.76 6.40 -2.76
C ASN A 425 5.68 5.16 -2.87
N TYR A 426 6.43 5.05 -3.97
CA TYR A 426 7.45 4.02 -4.19
C TYR A 426 8.87 4.60 -4.22
N LEU A 427 9.01 5.89 -4.01
CA LEU A 427 10.29 6.61 -4.00
C LEU A 427 10.62 7.13 -2.59
N SER A 428 9.79 8.02 -2.05
CA SER A 428 10.02 8.63 -0.73
C SER A 428 10.14 7.59 0.39
N PRO A 429 9.25 6.59 0.52
CA PRO A 429 9.37 5.58 1.57
C PRO A 429 10.60 4.69 1.46
N PHE A 430 11.18 4.56 0.27
CA PHE A 430 12.29 3.64 0.03
C PHE A 430 13.66 4.33 0.08
N PHE A 431 13.77 5.54 -0.44
CA PHE A 431 15.07 6.13 -0.76
C PHE A 431 15.34 7.49 -0.12
N ARG A 432 14.31 8.23 0.27
CA ARG A 432 14.48 9.52 0.91
C ARG A 432 14.94 9.34 2.36
N ASP A 433 15.82 10.21 2.84
CA ASP A 433 16.26 10.21 4.25
C ASP A 433 15.05 10.24 5.20
N GLY A 434 15.12 9.49 6.29
CA GLY A 434 14.00 9.33 7.22
C GLY A 434 12.87 8.45 6.70
N ASN A 435 13.16 7.54 5.80
CA ASN A 435 12.19 6.70 5.10
C ASN A 435 11.70 5.51 5.94
N PHE A 436 10.69 4.81 5.40
CA PHE A 436 10.16 3.57 5.97
C PHE A 436 11.20 2.44 6.03
N VAL A 437 12.00 2.28 4.98
CA VAL A 437 12.94 1.15 4.87
C VAL A 437 14.01 1.21 5.94
N ASN A 438 14.51 2.38 6.28
CA ASN A 438 15.49 2.58 7.36
C ASN A 438 16.65 1.58 7.31
N ASN A 439 17.27 1.45 6.14
CA ASN A 439 18.38 0.51 5.93
C ASN A 439 19.76 1.16 5.88
N GLY A 440 19.87 2.42 6.27
CA GLY A 440 21.13 3.16 6.24
C GLY A 440 21.51 3.75 4.88
N TYR A 441 20.69 3.57 3.85
CA TYR A 441 20.90 4.22 2.55
C TYR A 441 20.63 5.71 2.67
N SER A 442 21.56 6.52 2.13
CA SER A 442 21.38 7.96 1.99
C SER A 442 22.16 8.44 0.77
N ASN A 443 21.52 9.24 -0.07
CA ASN A 443 22.14 9.83 -1.25
C ASN A 443 21.50 11.19 -1.52
N LYS A 444 22.31 12.25 -1.45
CA LYS A 444 21.83 13.62 -1.59
C LYS A 444 21.20 13.87 -2.96
N GLU A 445 21.80 13.39 -4.03
CA GLU A 445 21.28 13.56 -5.39
C GLU A 445 19.90 12.88 -5.54
N VAL A 446 19.73 11.68 -5.01
CA VAL A 446 18.46 10.96 -5.01
C VAL A 446 17.43 11.70 -4.16
N ASN A 447 17.80 12.17 -2.97
CA ASN A 447 16.91 12.98 -2.11
C ASN A 447 16.41 14.23 -2.87
N ASP A 448 17.30 14.95 -3.53
CA ASP A 448 16.97 16.17 -4.28
C ASP A 448 16.03 15.86 -5.46
N LEU A 449 16.25 14.76 -6.18
CA LEU A 449 15.40 14.33 -7.28
C LEU A 449 14.00 13.90 -6.80
N ILE A 450 13.91 13.22 -5.67
CA ILE A 450 12.61 12.82 -5.09
C ILE A 450 11.79 14.05 -4.72
N VAL A 451 12.40 15.04 -4.08
CA VAL A 451 11.74 16.31 -3.75
C VAL A 451 11.31 17.05 -5.02
N LYS A 452 12.18 17.11 -6.02
CA LYS A 452 11.91 17.80 -7.29
C LYS A 452 10.73 17.17 -8.04
N GLN A 453 10.67 15.83 -8.14
CA GLN A 453 9.58 15.15 -8.84
C GLN A 453 8.23 15.38 -8.16
N ALA A 454 8.19 15.49 -6.83
CA ALA A 454 6.94 15.73 -6.09
C ALA A 454 6.29 17.08 -6.44
N GLY A 455 7.07 18.06 -6.85
CA GLY A 455 6.58 19.38 -7.28
C GLY A 455 6.48 19.56 -8.80
N GLU A 456 6.76 18.52 -9.60
CA GLU A 456 6.75 18.61 -11.09
C GLU A 456 5.35 18.33 -11.63
N LYS A 457 4.76 19.31 -12.32
CA LYS A 457 3.41 19.22 -12.90
C LYS A 457 3.37 18.50 -14.25
N ASP A 458 4.46 18.59 -15.02
CA ASP A 458 4.57 17.90 -16.31
C ASP A 458 4.86 16.43 -16.09
N GLU A 459 3.96 15.56 -16.53
CA GLU A 459 4.04 14.13 -16.29
C GLU A 459 5.29 13.50 -16.95
N SER A 460 5.66 13.95 -18.14
CA SER A 460 6.85 13.46 -18.84
C SER A 460 8.13 13.90 -18.13
N ALA A 461 8.22 15.17 -17.75
CA ALA A 461 9.37 15.71 -17.00
C ALA A 461 9.49 15.04 -15.62
N ARG A 462 8.37 14.73 -14.99
CA ARG A 462 8.34 13.98 -13.72
C ARG A 462 8.87 12.56 -13.90
N GLY A 463 8.50 11.90 -14.99
CA GLY A 463 8.97 10.56 -15.33
C GLY A 463 10.49 10.50 -15.55
N ASP A 464 11.06 11.53 -16.13
CA ASP A 464 12.51 11.63 -16.35
C ASP A 464 13.29 11.72 -15.03
#